data_d2c54de0178487789cdadea6539bb505
#
_entry.id   d2c54de0178487789cdadea6539bb505
#
_cell.length_a   1.000
_cell.length_b   1.000
_cell.length_c   1.000
_cell.angle_alpha   90.00
_cell.angle_beta   90.00
_cell.angle_gamma   90.00
#
_symmetry.space_group_name_H-M   'P 1'
#
loop_
_entity.id
_entity.type
_entity.pdbx_description
1 polymer ?
#
loop_
_entity_poly.entity_id
_entity_poly.type
_entity_poly.pdbx_seq_one_letter_code
_entity_poly.pdbx_strand_id
1 'polypeptide(L)'
;MSKNLRGNFKWLAGIASVSLLGACGVPGDAASGEQLVGEAQELRQGDVAVSLSAKTSTIGAQERATLSVTLTNTTRHPVRLLKWYTPAEELEEPLFSVTLNGEAVAFEGPHYKRPAARDTDFLTLAPGESLTRTVDLGLYDLSRTGNYGVRFEVEAQKAHGSSAKQGLLKSNDVNVWIEGRASSVQQPSDVTPSLTSSISYSGRCSTTQMSTLLDAMNAGSAMADNSTAYLSTTTPAATARYVTWFGAFSLTNWNTAKTQFVAIKDAFDTKPITLDCSCKKSYYAYVYPNQPYKIYVCNAFWNAPMTGTDSKGGTLIHEMSHFTAVAGTDDHAYGQTNAKSLAISSPTQALNNADNHEYFAENTPFLQ
;
A
#
# COMPACT_ATOMS: atom_id res chain seq x y z
N MET A 1 67.55 4.11 25.32
CA MET A 1 67.48 3.46 26.63
C MET A 1 66.15 2.71 26.67
N SER A 2 66.14 1.41 26.34
CA SER A 2 66.25 0.24 27.21
C SER A 2 65.07 0.21 28.21
N LYS A 3 64.18 -0.79 28.28
CA LYS A 3 64.33 -2.26 28.27
C LYS A 3 62.98 -2.95 28.03
N ASN A 4 63.04 -4.08 27.31
CA ASN A 4 62.09 -5.19 27.28
C ASN A 4 61.78 -5.75 28.68
N LEU A 5 60.62 -6.39 28.80
CA LEU A 5 60.51 -7.69 29.51
C LEU A 5 59.26 -8.48 29.03
N ARG A 6 59.59 -9.65 28.53
CA ARG A 6 58.67 -10.77 28.18
C ARG A 6 58.33 -11.53 29.48
N GLY A 7 57.13 -12.10 29.54
CA GLY A 7 56.76 -13.10 30.55
C GLY A 7 55.73 -14.08 29.98
N ASN A 8 56.22 -15.18 29.47
CA ASN A 8 55.43 -16.39 29.21
C ASN A 8 55.08 -17.09 30.53
N PHE A 9 53.89 -17.65 30.69
CA PHE A 9 53.71 -18.85 31.48
C PHE A 9 52.60 -19.79 30.94
N LYS A 10 52.91 -21.07 31.10
CA LYS A 10 52.37 -22.27 30.43
C LYS A 10 51.11 -22.82 31.13
N TRP A 11 50.31 -23.50 30.35
CA TRP A 11 49.63 -24.78 30.52
C TRP A 11 49.44 -25.37 31.91
N LEU A 12 48.21 -25.83 32.20
CA LEU A 12 47.97 -27.11 32.87
C LEU A 12 46.59 -27.68 32.47
N ALA A 13 46.62 -28.89 31.97
CA ALA A 13 45.49 -29.77 31.68
C ALA A 13 45.06 -30.49 32.97
N GLY A 14 43.77 -30.74 33.10
CA GLY A 14 43.23 -31.57 34.20
C GLY A 14 42.05 -32.42 33.68
N ILE A 15 42.23 -33.71 33.80
CA ILE A 15 41.48 -34.83 33.25
C ILE A 15 40.31 -35.20 34.18
N ALA A 16 39.16 -35.54 33.54
CA ALA A 16 38.15 -36.56 33.84
C ALA A 16 37.64 -36.84 35.25
N SER A 17 36.36 -36.98 35.40
CA SER A 17 35.74 -38.15 36.03
C SER A 17 34.29 -38.35 35.55
N VAL A 18 34.05 -39.56 35.03
CA VAL A 18 32.76 -40.15 34.67
C VAL A 18 32.10 -40.65 35.96
N SER A 19 30.82 -40.41 36.11
CA SER A 19 29.95 -41.18 37.00
C SER A 19 28.61 -41.47 36.34
N LEU A 20 28.43 -42.71 35.95
CA LEU A 20 27.15 -43.34 35.58
C LEU A 20 26.40 -43.76 36.86
N LEU A 21 25.11 -43.41 36.93
CA LEU A 21 24.03 -44.14 37.64
C LEU A 21 22.75 -43.65 36.99
N GLY A 22 21.99 -44.37 36.24
CA GLY A 22 21.21 -45.53 36.57
C GLY A 22 19.73 -45.15 36.58
N ALA A 23 19.06 -45.36 35.44
CA ALA A 23 17.67 -45.72 35.14
C ALA A 23 16.53 -45.36 36.13
N CYS A 24 15.50 -44.69 35.61
CA CYS A 24 14.11 -45.19 35.64
C CYS A 24 13.27 -44.39 34.61
N GLY A 25 12.59 -45.08 33.71
CA GLY A 25 11.79 -44.52 32.65
C GLY A 25 10.43 -44.02 33.13
N VAL A 26 9.93 -43.01 32.43
CA VAL A 26 8.52 -42.64 32.35
C VAL A 26 8.20 -42.41 30.87
N PRO A 27 7.04 -42.81 30.34
CA PRO A 27 6.74 -42.78 28.92
C PRO A 27 6.24 -41.42 28.45
N GLY A 28 6.71 -41.05 27.30
CA GLY A 28 5.98 -40.35 26.25
C GLY A 28 5.30 -39.04 26.56
N ASP A 29 5.99 -37.92 26.26
CA ASP A 29 5.30 -36.75 25.75
C ASP A 29 5.77 -36.50 24.32
N ALA A 30 4.76 -36.39 23.44
CA ALA A 30 4.94 -36.12 22.04
C ALA A 30 5.72 -34.82 21.88
N ALA A 31 6.86 -34.88 21.23
CA ALA A 31 7.56 -33.70 20.72
C ALA A 31 6.61 -32.94 19.80
N SER A 32 6.06 -31.84 20.31
CA SER A 32 5.51 -30.78 19.48
C SER A 32 6.65 -30.32 18.62
N GLY A 33 6.58 -30.67 17.34
CA GLY A 33 7.48 -30.13 16.32
C GLY A 33 7.33 -28.63 16.32
N GLU A 34 8.27 -27.93 16.93
CA GLU A 34 8.53 -26.53 16.64
C GLU A 34 8.88 -26.48 15.15
N GLN A 35 7.88 -26.15 14.35
CA GLN A 35 8.07 -25.74 12.98
C GLN A 35 8.89 -24.46 13.06
N LEU A 36 10.20 -24.57 12.80
CA LEU A 36 11.06 -23.43 12.56
C LEU A 36 10.39 -22.63 11.44
N VAL A 37 9.69 -21.58 11.81
CA VAL A 37 9.26 -20.54 10.87
C VAL A 37 10.57 -19.91 10.39
N GLY A 38 11.08 -20.41 9.26
CA GLY A 38 12.27 -19.86 8.63
C GLY A 38 12.01 -18.38 8.42
N GLU A 39 12.93 -17.53 8.91
CA GLU A 39 12.89 -16.09 8.66
C GLU A 39 12.64 -15.89 7.17
N ALA A 40 11.60 -15.11 6.83
CA ALA A 40 11.26 -14.81 5.45
C ALA A 40 12.47 -14.10 4.84
N GLN A 41 13.14 -14.78 3.91
CA GLN A 41 14.35 -14.27 3.29
C GLN A 41 13.99 -13.03 2.48
N GLU A 42 14.71 -11.93 2.67
CA GLU A 42 14.50 -10.66 1.96
C GLU A 42 14.53 -10.88 0.45
N LEU A 43 13.49 -10.41 -0.25
CA LEU A 43 13.41 -10.45 -1.71
C LEU A 43 14.48 -9.53 -2.31
N ARG A 44 15.30 -10.06 -3.23
CA ARG A 44 16.33 -9.32 -3.95
C ARG A 44 15.92 -9.15 -5.41
N GLN A 45 16.47 -8.12 -6.05
CA GLN A 45 16.31 -7.98 -7.50
C GLN A 45 16.85 -9.23 -8.21
N GLY A 46 16.01 -9.88 -9.02
CA GLY A 46 16.34 -11.10 -9.74
C GLY A 46 15.89 -12.39 -9.05
N ASP A 47 15.43 -12.36 -7.80
CA ASP A 47 14.87 -13.55 -7.11
C ASP A 47 13.57 -14.02 -7.76
N VAL A 48 12.83 -13.12 -8.39
CA VAL A 48 11.68 -13.43 -9.23
C VAL A 48 11.92 -12.87 -10.62
N ALA A 49 12.01 -13.75 -11.61
CA ALA A 49 12.00 -13.36 -13.01
C ALA A 49 10.57 -13.04 -13.44
N VAL A 50 10.40 -11.92 -14.13
CA VAL A 50 9.10 -11.51 -14.70
C VAL A 50 9.21 -11.46 -16.20
N SER A 51 8.29 -12.13 -16.90
CA SER A 51 8.17 -12.02 -18.35
C SER A 51 6.77 -11.58 -18.75
N LEU A 52 6.70 -10.73 -19.78
CA LEU A 52 5.48 -10.18 -20.34
C LEU A 52 5.39 -10.54 -21.81
N SER A 53 4.19 -10.93 -22.26
CA SER A 53 3.93 -11.21 -23.66
C SER A 53 2.52 -10.78 -24.06
N ALA A 54 2.36 -10.35 -25.32
CA ALA A 54 1.09 -10.10 -25.95
C ALA A 54 0.73 -11.26 -26.87
N LYS A 55 -0.54 -11.64 -26.93
CA LYS A 55 -1.03 -12.67 -27.86
C LYS A 55 -1.02 -12.16 -29.32
N THR A 56 -1.27 -10.87 -29.49
CA THR A 56 -1.30 -10.17 -30.78
C THR A 56 -0.52 -8.87 -30.68
N SER A 57 0.01 -8.38 -31.78
CA SER A 57 0.67 -7.06 -31.83
C SER A 57 -0.31 -5.91 -32.06
N THR A 58 -1.58 -6.23 -32.33
CA THR A 58 -2.65 -5.25 -32.59
C THR A 58 -3.90 -5.67 -31.82
N ILE A 59 -4.56 -4.71 -31.16
CA ILE A 59 -5.78 -4.90 -30.39
C ILE A 59 -6.80 -3.86 -30.86
N GLY A 60 -7.94 -4.33 -31.40
CA GLY A 60 -9.05 -3.49 -31.86
C GLY A 60 -9.82 -2.86 -30.70
N ALA A 61 -10.58 -1.79 -30.97
CA ALA A 61 -11.32 -1.01 -29.95
C ALA A 61 -12.33 -1.86 -29.14
N GLN A 62 -12.87 -2.93 -29.73
CA GLN A 62 -13.85 -3.82 -29.10
C GLN A 62 -13.19 -5.05 -28.43
N GLU A 63 -11.88 -5.22 -28.55
CA GLU A 63 -11.15 -6.33 -27.96
C GLU A 63 -10.62 -5.93 -26.58
N ARG A 64 -10.55 -6.88 -25.65
CA ARG A 64 -9.91 -6.65 -24.34
C ARG A 64 -8.40 -6.50 -24.52
N ALA A 65 -7.82 -5.45 -23.92
CA ALA A 65 -6.39 -5.21 -23.97
C ALA A 65 -5.67 -6.12 -22.96
N THR A 66 -5.44 -7.38 -23.32
CA THR A 66 -4.89 -8.38 -22.42
C THR A 66 -3.45 -8.72 -22.73
N LEU A 67 -2.65 -8.87 -21.68
CA LEU A 67 -1.27 -9.36 -21.71
C LEU A 67 -1.10 -10.58 -20.81
N SER A 68 -0.15 -11.45 -21.15
CA SER A 68 0.24 -12.58 -20.30
C SER A 68 1.45 -12.20 -19.49
N VAL A 69 1.35 -12.33 -18.15
CA VAL A 69 2.45 -12.10 -17.20
C VAL A 69 2.84 -13.43 -16.59
N THR A 70 4.13 -13.73 -16.57
CA THR A 70 4.67 -14.90 -15.87
C THR A 70 5.67 -14.43 -14.82
N LEU A 71 5.46 -14.82 -13.57
CA LEU A 71 6.39 -14.68 -12.46
C LEU A 71 7.04 -16.03 -12.21
N THR A 72 8.36 -16.10 -12.15
CA THR A 72 9.12 -17.34 -11.90
C THR A 72 10.07 -17.14 -10.73
N ASN A 73 9.97 -17.98 -9.70
CA ASN A 73 10.96 -18.02 -8.63
C ASN A 73 12.29 -18.60 -9.16
N THR A 74 13.33 -17.80 -9.24
CA THR A 74 14.65 -18.20 -9.74
C THR A 74 15.58 -18.66 -8.62
N THR A 75 15.15 -18.59 -7.36
CA THR A 75 15.94 -18.94 -6.20
C THR A 75 15.85 -20.42 -5.86
N ARG A 76 16.65 -20.86 -4.88
CA ARG A 76 16.60 -22.22 -4.32
C ARG A 76 15.69 -22.32 -3.09
N HIS A 77 14.98 -21.25 -2.75
CA HIS A 77 14.10 -21.14 -1.58
C HIS A 77 12.70 -20.72 -2.03
N PRO A 78 11.64 -21.06 -1.27
CA PRO A 78 10.32 -20.52 -1.53
C PRO A 78 10.35 -18.98 -1.45
N VAL A 79 9.71 -18.32 -2.41
CA VAL A 79 9.53 -16.86 -2.44
C VAL A 79 8.08 -16.56 -2.13
N ARG A 80 7.87 -15.66 -1.19
CA ARG A 80 6.55 -15.23 -0.75
C ARG A 80 6.26 -13.83 -1.32
N LEU A 81 5.12 -13.69 -2.01
CA LEU A 81 4.72 -12.45 -2.68
C LEU A 81 3.33 -12.04 -2.24
N LEU A 82 3.15 -10.75 -1.98
CA LEU A 82 1.84 -10.18 -1.68
C LEU A 82 0.99 -10.16 -2.95
N LYS A 83 -0.16 -10.81 -2.91
CA LYS A 83 -1.03 -11.02 -4.08
C LYS A 83 -1.43 -9.71 -4.75
N TRP A 84 -1.64 -8.64 -3.99
CA TRP A 84 -2.03 -7.31 -4.48
C TRP A 84 -1.06 -6.74 -5.51
N TYR A 85 0.22 -7.05 -5.38
CA TYR A 85 1.29 -6.61 -6.28
C TYR A 85 1.74 -7.70 -7.27
N THR A 86 0.85 -8.64 -7.55
CA THR A 86 1.06 -9.73 -8.51
C THR A 86 -0.15 -9.89 -9.41
N PRO A 87 -0.04 -10.58 -10.55
CA PRO A 87 -1.19 -10.90 -11.38
C PRO A 87 -2.02 -12.08 -10.85
N ALA A 88 -1.89 -12.48 -9.59
CA ALA A 88 -2.58 -13.64 -9.02
C ALA A 88 -4.10 -13.48 -8.98
N GLU A 89 -4.55 -12.26 -8.80
CA GLU A 89 -5.95 -11.85 -8.71
C GLU A 89 -6.27 -10.79 -9.78
N GLU A 90 -7.43 -10.17 -9.74
CA GLU A 90 -7.76 -9.05 -10.62
C GLU A 90 -6.79 -7.88 -10.40
N LEU A 91 -6.56 -7.09 -11.44
CA LEU A 91 -5.72 -5.90 -11.36
C LEU A 91 -6.38 -4.87 -10.44
N GLU A 92 -5.77 -4.62 -9.31
CA GLU A 92 -6.22 -3.64 -8.30
C GLU A 92 -5.19 -2.55 -8.02
N GLU A 93 -3.95 -2.76 -8.47
CA GLU A 93 -2.83 -1.85 -8.28
C GLU A 93 -2.19 -1.52 -9.63
N PRO A 94 -1.47 -0.39 -9.76
CA PRO A 94 -0.77 -0.01 -10.98
C PRO A 94 0.49 -0.89 -11.17
N LEU A 95 0.30 -2.15 -11.58
CA LEU A 95 1.39 -3.12 -11.75
C LEU A 95 2.24 -2.87 -13.00
N PHE A 96 1.82 -1.98 -13.89
CA PHE A 96 2.49 -1.77 -15.17
C PHE A 96 2.90 -0.31 -15.36
N SER A 97 4.11 -0.12 -15.87
CA SER A 97 4.50 1.12 -16.54
C SER A 97 3.94 1.04 -17.96
N VAL A 98 2.97 1.87 -18.27
CA VAL A 98 2.34 1.97 -19.59
C VAL A 98 2.71 3.31 -20.22
N THR A 99 3.12 3.30 -21.47
CA THR A 99 3.45 4.51 -22.23
C THR A 99 2.79 4.52 -23.59
N LEU A 100 2.42 5.67 -24.11
CA LEU A 100 2.01 5.90 -25.48
C LEU A 100 3.00 6.87 -26.14
N ASN A 101 3.73 6.41 -27.15
CA ASN A 101 4.79 7.20 -27.80
C ASN A 101 5.83 7.77 -26.81
N GLY A 102 6.11 7.06 -25.71
CA GLY A 102 7.03 7.46 -24.67
C GLY A 102 6.45 8.35 -23.56
N GLU A 103 5.21 8.83 -23.69
CA GLU A 103 4.49 9.53 -22.63
C GLU A 103 3.79 8.55 -21.70
N ALA A 104 3.85 8.80 -20.40
CA ALA A 104 3.19 7.94 -19.42
C ALA A 104 1.67 7.97 -19.59
N VAL A 105 1.06 6.79 -19.46
CA VAL A 105 -0.39 6.58 -19.49
C VAL A 105 -0.90 6.41 -18.06
N ALA A 106 -1.94 7.17 -17.69
CA ALA A 106 -2.48 7.15 -16.35
C ALA A 106 -3.16 5.80 -16.02
N PHE A 107 -2.98 5.33 -14.79
CA PHE A 107 -3.81 4.31 -14.19
C PHE A 107 -5.06 4.99 -13.63
N GLU A 108 -6.24 4.53 -14.04
CA GLU A 108 -7.55 5.09 -13.65
C GLU A 108 -8.30 4.16 -12.67
N GLY A 109 -7.63 3.10 -12.25
CA GLY A 109 -8.21 2.14 -11.31
C GLY A 109 -8.43 2.75 -9.92
N PRO A 110 -9.15 2.01 -9.04
CA PRO A 110 -9.41 2.46 -7.69
C PRO A 110 -8.17 2.38 -6.82
N HIS A 111 -8.09 3.26 -5.82
CA HIS A 111 -7.14 3.20 -4.71
C HIS A 111 -7.85 2.62 -3.49
N TYR A 112 -7.17 1.75 -2.74
CA TYR A 112 -7.77 0.95 -1.68
C TYR A 112 -7.10 1.18 -0.33
N LYS A 113 -7.84 1.57 0.68
CA LYS A 113 -7.40 1.45 2.08
C LYS A 113 -7.50 -0.02 2.50
N ARG A 114 -6.35 -0.66 2.67
CA ARG A 114 -6.25 -2.08 3.04
C ARG A 114 -5.88 -2.25 4.52
N PRO A 115 -6.41 -3.28 5.20
CA PRO A 115 -5.86 -3.69 6.49
C PRO A 115 -4.43 -4.23 6.31
N ALA A 116 -3.70 -4.34 7.41
CA ALA A 116 -2.38 -5.00 7.40
C ALA A 116 -2.48 -6.39 6.75
N ALA A 117 -1.50 -6.72 5.90
CA ALA A 117 -1.48 -7.98 5.17
C ALA A 117 -1.45 -9.18 6.12
N ARG A 118 -2.28 -10.19 5.87
CA ARG A 118 -2.35 -11.47 6.58
C ARG A 118 -1.70 -12.55 5.75
N ASP A 119 -1.41 -13.70 6.32
CA ASP A 119 -0.80 -14.83 5.60
C ASP A 119 -1.60 -15.27 4.37
N THR A 120 -2.92 -15.16 4.40
CA THR A 120 -3.82 -15.45 3.28
C THR A 120 -3.67 -14.49 2.09
N ASP A 121 -3.11 -13.31 2.33
CA ASP A 121 -2.92 -12.29 1.31
C ASP A 121 -1.62 -12.51 0.51
N PHE A 122 -0.84 -13.52 0.88
CA PHE A 122 0.36 -13.91 0.18
C PHE A 122 0.15 -15.17 -0.68
N LEU A 123 0.87 -15.21 -1.79
CA LEU A 123 1.16 -16.44 -2.53
C LEU A 123 2.60 -16.86 -2.25
N THR A 124 2.87 -18.14 -2.35
CA THR A 124 4.23 -18.68 -2.22
C THR A 124 4.58 -19.43 -3.50
N LEU A 125 5.70 -19.09 -4.11
CA LEU A 125 6.26 -19.82 -5.25
C LEU A 125 7.40 -20.70 -4.75
N ALA A 126 7.32 -22.00 -4.96
CA ALA A 126 8.41 -22.94 -4.69
C ALA A 126 9.60 -22.65 -5.62
N PRO A 127 10.82 -23.16 -5.32
CA PRO A 127 11.96 -23.03 -6.22
C PRO A 127 11.66 -23.48 -7.65
N GLY A 128 11.87 -22.63 -8.63
CA GLY A 128 11.58 -22.89 -10.04
C GLY A 128 10.11 -22.83 -10.43
N GLU A 129 9.20 -22.63 -9.48
CA GLU A 129 7.76 -22.51 -9.77
C GLU A 129 7.45 -21.21 -10.49
N SER A 130 6.48 -21.29 -11.41
CA SER A 130 6.00 -20.14 -12.18
C SER A 130 4.49 -19.97 -12.04
N LEU A 131 4.07 -18.70 -11.92
CA LEU A 131 2.67 -18.28 -11.99
C LEU A 131 2.47 -17.51 -13.30
N THR A 132 1.60 -18.01 -14.18
CA THR A 132 1.21 -17.28 -15.40
C THR A 132 -0.25 -16.86 -15.31
N ARG A 133 -0.54 -15.60 -15.63
CA ARG A 133 -1.88 -15.01 -15.64
C ARG A 133 -2.04 -14.08 -16.83
N THR A 134 -3.27 -13.99 -17.30
CA THR A 134 -3.69 -12.96 -18.26
C THR A 134 -4.26 -11.78 -17.50
N VAL A 135 -3.73 -10.59 -17.77
CA VAL A 135 -4.14 -9.33 -17.13
C VAL A 135 -4.74 -8.41 -18.19
N ASP A 136 -5.84 -7.74 -17.84
CA ASP A 136 -6.49 -6.73 -18.68
C ASP A 136 -5.99 -5.34 -18.31
N LEU A 137 -5.53 -4.57 -19.28
CA LEU A 137 -5.07 -3.20 -19.11
C LEU A 137 -6.22 -2.17 -19.07
N GLY A 138 -7.48 -2.58 -19.03
CA GLY A 138 -8.63 -1.71 -19.07
C GLY A 138 -8.75 -0.67 -17.94
N LEU A 139 -7.91 -0.77 -16.90
CA LEU A 139 -7.80 0.26 -15.85
C LEU A 139 -6.76 1.34 -16.17
N TYR A 140 -6.11 1.30 -17.33
CA TYR A 140 -5.27 2.37 -17.84
C TYR A 140 -6.02 3.20 -18.89
N ASP A 141 -5.66 4.48 -19.03
CA ASP A 141 -6.25 5.36 -20.06
C ASP A 141 -5.83 4.91 -21.48
N LEU A 142 -6.62 4.04 -22.07
CA LEU A 142 -6.45 3.56 -23.44
C LEU A 142 -7.34 4.33 -24.43
N SER A 143 -7.71 5.58 -24.16
CA SER A 143 -8.61 6.38 -24.99
C SER A 143 -7.99 6.80 -26.31
N ARG A 144 -6.68 6.86 -26.41
CA ARG A 144 -5.95 7.25 -27.63
C ARG A 144 -5.49 6.04 -28.42
N THR A 145 -5.64 6.10 -29.75
CA THR A 145 -5.09 5.10 -30.67
C THR A 145 -3.58 5.29 -30.82
N GLY A 146 -2.80 4.19 -30.73
CA GLY A 146 -1.38 4.26 -30.96
C GLY A 146 -0.59 3.05 -30.51
N ASN A 147 0.74 3.19 -30.51
CA ASN A 147 1.65 2.13 -30.09
C ASN A 147 1.98 2.29 -28.61
N TYR A 148 1.48 1.37 -27.82
CA TYR A 148 1.67 1.35 -26.36
C TYR A 148 2.85 0.48 -26.00
N GLY A 149 3.79 1.04 -25.24
CA GLY A 149 4.85 0.31 -24.56
C GLY A 149 4.37 -0.10 -23.16
N VAL A 150 4.46 -1.39 -22.85
CA VAL A 150 4.00 -1.93 -21.56
C VAL A 150 5.11 -2.74 -20.91
N ARG A 151 5.33 -2.54 -19.63
CA ARG A 151 6.26 -3.28 -18.80
C ARG A 151 5.68 -3.51 -17.41
N PHE A 152 5.76 -4.72 -16.90
CA PHE A 152 5.49 -4.97 -15.49
C PHE A 152 6.59 -4.31 -14.66
N GLU A 153 6.21 -3.49 -13.68
CA GLU A 153 7.17 -2.78 -12.83
C GLU A 153 6.56 -2.54 -11.45
N VAL A 154 7.03 -3.28 -10.44
CA VAL A 154 6.57 -3.19 -9.06
C VAL A 154 7.75 -3.13 -8.12
N GLU A 155 7.71 -2.25 -7.13
CA GLU A 155 8.73 -2.19 -6.08
C GLU A 155 8.77 -3.51 -5.29
N ALA A 156 9.96 -4.09 -5.13
CA ALA A 156 10.13 -5.38 -4.45
C ALA A 156 9.63 -5.36 -3.00
N GLN A 157 9.79 -4.23 -2.31
CA GLN A 157 9.28 -4.04 -0.95
C GLN A 157 7.75 -4.11 -0.88
N LYS A 158 7.03 -3.54 -1.86
CA LYS A 158 5.57 -3.67 -1.97
C LYS A 158 5.18 -5.13 -2.20
N ALA A 159 5.84 -5.79 -3.13
CA ALA A 159 5.56 -7.18 -3.46
C ALA A 159 5.85 -8.16 -2.32
N HIS A 160 6.76 -7.85 -1.41
CA HIS A 160 7.09 -8.70 -0.25
C HIS A 160 6.28 -8.36 1.02
N GLY A 161 5.62 -7.21 1.07
CA GLY A 161 4.79 -6.79 2.21
C GLY A 161 5.57 -6.34 3.45
N SER A 162 6.87 -6.12 3.37
CA SER A 162 7.71 -5.56 4.45
C SER A 162 9.12 -5.24 3.96
N SER A 163 9.90 -4.56 4.75
CA SER A 163 11.31 -4.14 4.73
C SER A 163 12.32 -4.80 3.75
N ALA A 164 11.89 -5.30 2.60
CA ALA A 164 12.77 -5.79 1.55
C ALA A 164 13.67 -4.64 1.06
N LYS A 165 14.91 -4.96 0.69
CA LYS A 165 15.84 -4.00 0.11
C LYS A 165 15.28 -3.42 -1.18
N GLN A 166 15.59 -2.16 -1.45
CA GLN A 166 15.21 -1.47 -2.67
C GLN A 166 15.51 -2.32 -3.92
N GLY A 167 14.51 -2.52 -4.75
CA GLY A 167 14.60 -3.24 -6.01
C GLY A 167 13.27 -3.20 -6.74
N LEU A 168 13.31 -3.47 -8.04
CA LEU A 168 12.11 -3.55 -8.88
C LEU A 168 11.95 -4.98 -9.40
N LEU A 169 10.74 -5.52 -9.27
CA LEU A 169 10.29 -6.63 -10.10
C LEU A 169 9.94 -6.06 -11.47
N LYS A 170 10.69 -6.43 -12.48
CA LYS A 170 10.61 -5.82 -13.79
C LYS A 170 10.62 -6.86 -14.90
N SER A 171 9.71 -6.74 -15.87
CA SER A 171 9.67 -7.58 -17.05
C SER A 171 10.49 -6.97 -18.21
N ASN A 172 10.52 -7.70 -19.32
CA ASN A 172 10.80 -7.15 -20.63
C ASN A 172 9.72 -6.15 -21.04
N ASP A 173 10.05 -5.28 -22.00
CA ASP A 173 9.07 -4.39 -22.66
C ASP A 173 8.29 -5.17 -23.71
N VAL A 174 6.98 -4.85 -23.84
CA VAL A 174 6.09 -5.31 -24.90
C VAL A 174 5.48 -4.09 -25.57
N ASN A 175 5.53 -4.04 -26.90
CA ASN A 175 4.88 -3.01 -27.71
C ASN A 175 3.66 -3.59 -28.38
N VAL A 176 2.52 -2.92 -28.21
CA VAL A 176 1.23 -3.33 -28.78
C VAL A 176 0.53 -2.12 -29.36
N TRP A 177 0.08 -2.24 -30.62
CA TRP A 177 -0.81 -1.25 -31.20
C TRP A 177 -2.21 -1.44 -30.63
N ILE A 178 -2.74 -0.39 -29.99
CA ILE A 178 -4.08 -0.40 -29.40
C ILE A 178 -4.94 0.66 -30.07
N GLU A 179 -6.09 0.26 -30.59
CA GLU A 179 -7.12 1.19 -31.05
C GLU A 179 -7.83 1.80 -29.85
N GLY A 180 -7.97 3.15 -29.85
CA GLY A 180 -8.52 3.92 -28.73
C GLY A 180 -9.94 3.48 -28.37
N ARG A 181 -10.22 3.43 -27.07
CA ARG A 181 -11.50 3.00 -26.50
C ARG A 181 -11.91 3.87 -25.32
N ALA A 182 -13.20 3.91 -25.02
CA ALA A 182 -13.66 4.58 -23.79
C ALA A 182 -13.06 3.87 -22.56
N SER A 183 -12.76 4.68 -21.53
CA SER A 183 -12.32 4.13 -20.23
C SER A 183 -13.33 3.11 -19.71
N SER A 184 -12.84 1.99 -19.18
CA SER A 184 -13.69 1.02 -18.47
C SER A 184 -14.13 1.51 -17.10
N VAL A 185 -13.48 2.55 -16.58
CA VAL A 185 -13.84 3.24 -15.34
C VAL A 185 -15.06 4.12 -15.61
N GLN A 186 -16.19 3.79 -15.01
CA GLN A 186 -17.42 4.57 -15.16
C GLN A 186 -17.19 5.99 -14.64
N GLN A 187 -17.29 6.97 -15.53
CA GLN A 187 -17.34 8.39 -15.13
C GLN A 187 -18.63 8.64 -14.33
N PRO A 188 -18.60 9.39 -13.23
CA PRO A 188 -19.84 9.78 -12.56
C PRO A 188 -20.70 10.56 -13.54
N SER A 189 -21.98 10.18 -13.62
CA SER A 189 -22.98 11.07 -14.24
C SER A 189 -22.95 12.40 -13.50
N ASP A 190 -22.87 13.52 -14.25
CA ASP A 190 -22.80 14.89 -13.75
C ASP A 190 -23.76 15.12 -12.58
N VAL A 191 -23.22 15.08 -11.36
CA VAL A 191 -23.93 15.60 -10.18
C VAL A 191 -23.61 17.08 -10.15
N THR A 192 -24.57 17.89 -10.55
CA THR A 192 -24.50 19.36 -10.39
C THR A 192 -24.25 19.67 -8.92
N PRO A 193 -23.13 20.34 -8.57
CA PRO A 193 -22.84 20.64 -7.17
C PRO A 193 -23.87 21.60 -6.59
N SER A 194 -24.63 21.15 -5.61
CA SER A 194 -25.36 22.02 -4.73
C SER A 194 -24.38 22.62 -3.71
N LEU A 195 -24.39 23.94 -3.56
CA LEU A 195 -23.43 24.74 -2.80
C LEU A 195 -23.51 24.61 -1.26
N THR A 196 -23.93 23.46 -0.74
CA THR A 196 -23.89 23.14 0.69
C THR A 196 -23.38 21.73 0.87
N SER A 197 -22.44 21.52 1.79
CA SER A 197 -21.92 20.20 2.11
C SER A 197 -23.12 19.26 2.39
N SER A 198 -23.41 18.40 1.42
CA SER A 198 -24.48 17.42 1.54
C SER A 198 -23.90 16.02 1.49
N ILE A 199 -24.11 15.26 2.56
CA ILE A 199 -23.78 13.85 2.58
C ILE A 199 -24.92 13.10 1.90
N SER A 200 -24.60 12.29 0.90
CA SER A 200 -25.54 11.37 0.26
C SER A 200 -25.07 9.93 0.41
N TYR A 201 -26.01 8.99 0.33
CA TYR A 201 -25.74 7.58 0.50
C TYR A 201 -26.19 6.79 -0.73
N SER A 202 -25.37 5.83 -1.16
CA SER A 202 -25.68 4.92 -2.25
C SER A 202 -25.31 3.47 -1.89
N GLY A 203 -25.56 2.51 -2.77
CA GLY A 203 -25.18 1.12 -2.52
C GLY A 203 -26.03 0.41 -1.46
N ARG A 204 -27.28 0.89 -1.19
CA ARG A 204 -28.23 0.32 -0.20
C ARG A 204 -27.71 0.33 1.23
N CYS A 205 -27.18 1.47 1.69
CA CYS A 205 -26.84 1.65 3.09
C CYS A 205 -28.08 1.43 3.98
N SER A 206 -27.95 0.65 5.05
CA SER A 206 -28.96 0.57 6.11
C SER A 206 -28.98 1.86 6.94
N THR A 207 -30.06 2.12 7.66
CA THR A 207 -30.16 3.27 8.57
C THR A 207 -29.02 3.31 9.59
N THR A 208 -28.66 2.16 10.16
CA THR A 208 -27.53 2.05 11.10
C THR A 208 -26.20 2.40 10.42
N GLN A 209 -25.98 1.93 9.18
CA GLN A 209 -24.79 2.27 8.42
C GLN A 209 -24.73 3.77 8.11
N MET A 210 -25.84 4.38 7.71
CA MET A 210 -25.90 5.83 7.46
C MET A 210 -25.56 6.66 8.71
N SER A 211 -26.09 6.26 9.89
CA SER A 211 -25.72 6.91 11.15
C SER A 211 -24.23 6.75 11.47
N THR A 212 -23.70 5.54 11.34
CA THR A 212 -22.26 5.27 11.55
C THR A 212 -21.37 6.08 10.60
N LEU A 213 -21.78 6.21 9.35
CA LEU A 213 -21.05 7.00 8.35
C LEU A 213 -21.08 8.50 8.68
N LEU A 214 -22.21 9.02 9.15
CA LEU A 214 -22.30 10.39 9.61
C LEU A 214 -21.37 10.67 10.79
N ASP A 215 -21.33 9.77 11.77
CA ASP A 215 -20.41 9.87 12.90
C ASP A 215 -18.94 9.80 12.44
N ALA A 216 -18.64 8.94 11.47
CA ALA A 216 -17.30 8.84 10.87
C ALA A 216 -16.90 10.11 10.10
N MET A 217 -17.84 10.72 9.37
CA MET A 217 -17.63 12.00 8.70
C MET A 217 -17.33 13.11 9.72
N ASN A 218 -18.07 13.17 10.81
CA ASN A 218 -17.81 14.13 11.88
C ASN A 218 -16.43 13.91 12.53
N ALA A 219 -16.05 12.65 12.78
CA ALA A 219 -14.75 12.31 13.32
C ALA A 219 -13.61 12.69 12.34
N GLY A 220 -13.75 12.36 11.06
CA GLY A 220 -12.77 12.71 10.03
C GLY A 220 -12.61 14.22 9.86
N SER A 221 -13.73 14.97 9.83
CA SER A 221 -13.72 16.44 9.79
C SER A 221 -12.99 17.04 10.99
N ALA A 222 -13.27 16.56 12.22
CA ALA A 222 -12.56 17.02 13.41
C ALA A 222 -11.06 16.74 13.39
N MET A 223 -10.63 15.58 12.85
CA MET A 223 -9.22 15.25 12.67
C MET A 223 -8.55 16.13 11.60
N ALA A 224 -9.24 16.42 10.50
CA ALA A 224 -8.78 17.31 9.46
C ALA A 224 -8.64 18.76 9.97
N ASP A 225 -9.59 19.23 10.79
CA ASP A 225 -9.53 20.52 11.47
C ASP A 225 -8.31 20.61 12.38
N ASN A 226 -8.09 19.60 13.24
CA ASN A 226 -6.93 19.53 14.14
C ASN A 226 -5.62 19.57 13.37
N SER A 227 -5.50 18.80 12.30
CA SER A 227 -4.30 18.73 11.47
C SER A 227 -4.01 20.05 10.74
N THR A 228 -5.05 20.66 10.19
CA THR A 228 -4.97 21.98 9.52
C THR A 228 -4.59 23.07 10.50
N ALA A 229 -5.21 23.09 11.68
CA ALA A 229 -4.88 24.04 12.75
C ALA A 229 -3.42 23.84 13.21
N TYR A 230 -3.00 22.60 13.46
CA TYR A 230 -1.63 22.28 13.84
C TYR A 230 -0.60 22.81 12.83
N LEU A 231 -0.76 22.48 11.56
CA LEU A 231 0.15 22.90 10.49
C LEU A 231 0.11 24.40 10.19
N SER A 232 -0.96 25.09 10.59
CA SER A 232 -1.14 26.54 10.36
C SER A 232 -0.66 27.41 11.52
N THR A 233 -0.78 26.93 12.76
CA THR A 233 -0.47 27.71 13.97
C THR A 233 0.86 27.35 14.61
N THR A 234 1.33 26.12 14.41
CA THR A 234 2.67 25.71 14.88
C THR A 234 3.74 26.34 14.00
N THR A 235 4.78 26.88 14.62
CA THR A 235 5.97 27.32 13.88
C THR A 235 6.58 26.14 13.14
N PRO A 236 6.77 26.23 11.80
CA PRO A 236 7.32 25.12 11.01
C PRO A 236 8.67 24.66 11.56
N ALA A 237 8.75 23.41 11.97
CA ALA A 237 9.94 22.80 12.54
C ALA A 237 9.88 21.25 12.46
N ALA A 238 10.99 20.60 12.80
CA ALA A 238 11.07 19.13 12.94
C ALA A 238 10.37 18.67 14.24
N THR A 239 9.05 18.91 14.35
CA THR A 239 8.25 18.46 15.49
C THR A 239 8.08 16.95 15.48
N ALA A 240 7.86 16.34 16.64
CA ALA A 240 7.69 14.88 16.75
C ALA A 240 6.56 14.37 15.86
N ARG A 241 5.41 15.04 15.82
CA ARG A 241 4.27 14.67 14.97
C ARG A 241 4.63 14.73 13.47
N TYR A 242 5.27 15.82 13.06
CA TYR A 242 5.62 15.99 11.65
C TYR A 242 6.65 14.96 11.18
N VAL A 243 7.78 14.82 11.89
CA VAL A 243 8.86 13.94 11.43
C VAL A 243 8.50 12.46 11.50
N THR A 244 7.60 12.07 12.41
CA THR A 244 7.11 10.69 12.50
C THR A 244 6.37 10.28 11.23
N TRP A 245 5.57 11.17 10.66
CA TRP A 245 4.69 10.81 9.54
C TRP A 245 5.17 11.32 8.19
N PHE A 246 5.91 12.44 8.14
CA PHE A 246 6.39 13.04 6.88
C PHE A 246 7.91 13.09 6.77
N GLY A 247 8.64 12.57 7.76
CA GLY A 247 10.09 12.42 7.71
C GLY A 247 10.86 13.72 7.90
N ALA A 248 12.05 13.77 7.30
CA ALA A 248 12.96 14.91 7.48
C ALA A 248 12.28 16.24 7.13
N PHE A 249 12.36 17.18 8.06
CA PHE A 249 11.74 18.49 7.91
C PHE A 249 12.39 19.32 6.79
N SER A 250 11.53 19.89 5.97
CA SER A 250 11.85 21.05 5.15
C SER A 250 10.63 21.99 5.11
N LEU A 251 10.85 23.28 4.94
CA LEU A 251 9.76 24.25 4.88
C LEU A 251 8.83 23.97 3.67
N THR A 252 9.40 23.53 2.56
CA THR A 252 8.63 23.13 1.35
C THR A 252 7.70 21.99 1.67
N ASN A 253 8.22 20.92 2.28
CA ASN A 253 7.43 19.74 2.61
C ASN A 253 6.36 20.03 3.68
N TRP A 254 6.68 20.86 4.68
CA TRP A 254 5.69 21.34 5.66
C TRP A 254 4.52 22.09 4.97
N ASN A 255 4.85 23.00 4.06
CA ASN A 255 3.83 23.75 3.32
C ASN A 255 3.02 22.84 2.39
N THR A 256 3.61 21.80 1.82
CA THR A 256 2.89 20.77 1.05
C THR A 256 1.88 20.06 1.93
N ALA A 257 2.31 19.50 3.08
CA ALA A 257 1.40 18.85 4.03
C ALA A 257 0.27 19.78 4.47
N LYS A 258 0.60 21.04 4.79
CA LYS A 258 -0.39 22.08 5.15
C LYS A 258 -1.41 22.28 4.03
N THR A 259 -0.97 22.44 2.79
CA THR A 259 -1.86 22.64 1.63
C THR A 259 -2.79 21.47 1.43
N GLN A 260 -2.25 20.24 1.57
CA GLN A 260 -3.03 19.01 1.44
C GLN A 260 -4.09 18.90 2.54
N PHE A 261 -3.76 19.18 3.81
CA PHE A 261 -4.76 19.17 4.88
C PHE A 261 -5.79 20.30 4.80
N VAL A 262 -5.43 21.45 4.29
CA VAL A 262 -6.40 22.53 3.96
C VAL A 262 -7.39 22.05 2.91
N ALA A 263 -6.93 21.36 1.86
CA ALA A 263 -7.80 20.80 0.83
C ALA A 263 -8.68 19.64 1.35
N ILE A 264 -8.13 18.75 2.18
CA ILE A 264 -8.88 17.67 2.83
C ILE A 264 -9.99 18.25 3.72
N LYS A 265 -9.66 19.27 4.54
CA LYS A 265 -10.65 19.97 5.37
C LYS A 265 -11.74 20.61 4.52
N ASP A 266 -11.36 21.36 3.47
CA ASP A 266 -12.33 21.99 2.56
C ASP A 266 -13.26 20.95 1.94
N ALA A 267 -12.74 19.77 1.60
CA ALA A 267 -13.57 18.70 1.06
C ALA A 267 -14.61 18.20 2.06
N PHE A 268 -14.24 17.98 3.33
CA PHE A 268 -15.19 17.63 4.37
C PHE A 268 -16.25 18.71 4.62
N ASP A 269 -15.86 19.97 4.57
CA ASP A 269 -16.72 21.10 4.96
C ASP A 269 -17.65 21.56 3.83
N THR A 270 -17.21 21.46 2.58
CA THR A 270 -17.88 22.20 1.48
C THR A 270 -18.33 21.33 0.31
N LYS A 271 -17.78 20.09 0.16
CA LYS A 271 -18.08 19.30 -1.04
C LYS A 271 -19.24 18.34 -0.84
N PRO A 272 -20.01 18.02 -1.89
CA PRO A 272 -21.07 17.02 -1.84
C PRO A 272 -20.44 15.63 -1.80
N ILE A 273 -20.45 14.96 -0.63
CA ILE A 273 -19.83 13.66 -0.45
C ILE A 273 -20.87 12.55 -0.59
N THR A 274 -20.56 11.54 -1.42
CA THR A 274 -21.36 10.31 -1.55
C THR A 274 -20.65 9.14 -0.90
N LEU A 275 -21.31 8.50 0.07
CA LEU A 275 -20.82 7.30 0.75
C LEU A 275 -21.58 6.07 0.23
N ASP A 276 -20.86 5.13 -0.38
CA ASP A 276 -21.44 3.97 -1.05
C ASP A 276 -21.19 2.69 -0.25
N CYS A 277 -22.28 1.99 0.13
CA CYS A 277 -22.23 0.76 0.95
C CYS A 277 -22.23 -0.54 0.13
N SER A 278 -22.03 -0.48 -1.17
CA SER A 278 -22.12 -1.66 -2.04
C SER A 278 -20.91 -2.59 -1.95
N CYS A 279 -19.77 -2.09 -1.48
CA CYS A 279 -18.52 -2.86 -1.41
C CYS A 279 -18.63 -4.05 -0.45
N LYS A 280 -18.16 -5.22 -0.91
CA LYS A 280 -18.14 -6.48 -0.12
C LYS A 280 -16.71 -7.01 0.10
N LYS A 281 -15.70 -6.29 -0.36
CA LYS A 281 -14.29 -6.67 -0.16
C LYS A 281 -13.89 -6.53 1.31
N SER A 282 -12.82 -7.22 1.70
CA SER A 282 -12.28 -7.21 3.06
C SER A 282 -11.49 -5.95 3.42
N TYR A 283 -11.49 -4.93 2.56
CA TYR A 283 -10.81 -3.65 2.74
C TYR A 283 -11.61 -2.71 3.64
N TYR A 284 -11.02 -1.56 4.01
CA TYR A 284 -11.76 -0.52 4.73
C TYR A 284 -12.62 0.28 3.76
N ALA A 285 -12.04 0.82 2.71
CA ALA A 285 -12.72 1.61 1.69
C ALA A 285 -11.92 1.64 0.39
N TYR A 286 -12.46 2.30 -0.62
CA TYR A 286 -11.75 2.68 -1.83
C TYR A 286 -12.40 3.88 -2.52
N VAL A 287 -11.62 4.57 -3.35
CA VAL A 287 -12.08 5.65 -4.22
C VAL A 287 -11.48 5.50 -5.62
N TYR A 288 -12.10 6.17 -6.58
CA TYR A 288 -11.47 6.47 -7.86
C TYR A 288 -10.96 7.92 -7.81
N PRO A 289 -9.65 8.18 -7.90
CA PRO A 289 -9.07 9.51 -7.73
C PRO A 289 -9.69 10.60 -8.62
N ASN A 290 -10.11 10.22 -9.84
CA ASN A 290 -10.73 11.11 -10.81
C ASN A 290 -12.26 11.20 -10.69
N GLN A 291 -12.87 10.55 -9.67
CA GLN A 291 -14.29 10.65 -9.37
C GLN A 291 -14.50 11.29 -7.98
N PRO A 292 -14.17 12.58 -7.82
CA PRO A 292 -14.18 13.20 -6.52
C PRO A 292 -15.56 13.20 -5.92
N TYR A 293 -15.54 13.00 -4.81
CA TYR A 293 -16.09 12.92 -3.48
C TYR A 293 -16.99 11.70 -3.32
N LYS A 294 -16.80 10.62 -4.11
CA LYS A 294 -17.49 9.34 -3.89
C LYS A 294 -16.56 8.33 -3.23
N ILE A 295 -16.90 7.91 -2.02
CA ILE A 295 -16.14 6.92 -1.22
C ILE A 295 -16.95 5.65 -1.11
N TYR A 296 -16.37 4.51 -1.48
CA TYR A 296 -16.94 3.19 -1.36
C TYR A 296 -16.46 2.51 -0.08
N VAL A 297 -17.40 2.23 0.81
CA VAL A 297 -17.10 1.69 2.14
C VAL A 297 -17.23 0.17 2.14
N CYS A 298 -16.18 -0.52 2.59
CA CYS A 298 -16.06 -1.99 2.53
C CYS A 298 -16.21 -2.64 3.92
N ASN A 299 -16.02 -3.98 3.97
CA ASN A 299 -16.39 -4.75 5.17
C ASN A 299 -15.51 -4.45 6.40
N ALA A 300 -14.20 -4.17 6.23
CA ALA A 300 -13.32 -3.88 7.37
C ALA A 300 -13.70 -2.58 8.09
N PHE A 301 -14.19 -1.59 7.37
CA PHE A 301 -14.61 -0.30 7.92
C PHE A 301 -15.62 -0.44 9.05
N TRP A 302 -16.62 -1.33 8.91
CA TRP A 302 -17.69 -1.46 9.89
C TRP A 302 -17.22 -1.90 11.27
N ASN A 303 -16.09 -2.63 11.33
CA ASN A 303 -15.48 -3.14 12.56
C ASN A 303 -14.36 -2.24 13.11
N ALA A 304 -13.95 -1.21 12.37
CA ALA A 304 -12.94 -0.26 12.83
C ALA A 304 -13.46 0.59 14.01
N PRO A 305 -12.59 1.09 14.89
CA PRO A 305 -12.99 2.08 15.89
C PRO A 305 -13.43 3.39 15.21
N MET A 306 -14.16 4.25 15.89
CA MET A 306 -14.57 5.55 15.33
C MET A 306 -13.37 6.49 15.18
N THR A 307 -12.48 6.50 16.16
CA THR A 307 -11.22 7.27 16.24
C THR A 307 -10.10 6.38 16.76
N GLY A 308 -8.86 6.80 16.66
CA GLY A 308 -7.68 6.03 17.03
C GLY A 308 -6.97 5.49 15.79
N THR A 309 -6.19 4.44 15.90
CA THR A 309 -5.44 3.86 14.78
C THR A 309 -6.35 3.06 13.85
N ASP A 310 -6.17 3.22 12.53
CA ASP A 310 -6.98 2.57 11.49
C ASP A 310 -8.49 2.76 11.72
N SER A 311 -8.86 3.99 12.05
CA SER A 311 -10.21 4.35 12.46
C SER A 311 -11.14 4.63 11.26
N LYS A 312 -12.45 4.68 11.55
CA LYS A 312 -13.44 5.10 10.55
C LYS A 312 -13.20 6.53 10.08
N GLY A 313 -12.92 7.46 11.00
CA GLY A 313 -12.60 8.85 10.67
C GLY A 313 -11.30 8.98 9.90
N GLY A 314 -10.25 8.25 10.32
CA GLY A 314 -8.96 8.18 9.65
C GLY A 314 -9.07 7.59 8.24
N THR A 315 -9.83 6.50 8.08
CA THR A 315 -10.12 5.92 6.75
C THR A 315 -10.72 6.96 5.79
N LEU A 316 -11.67 7.80 6.25
CA LEU A 316 -12.26 8.82 5.39
C LEU A 316 -11.26 9.93 5.02
N ILE A 317 -10.29 10.24 5.88
CA ILE A 317 -9.17 11.15 5.54
C ILE A 317 -8.26 10.52 4.48
N HIS A 318 -7.91 9.25 4.65
CA HIS A 318 -7.13 8.48 3.69
C HIS A 318 -7.77 8.54 2.30
N GLU A 319 -9.02 8.13 2.19
CA GLU A 319 -9.76 8.11 0.92
C GLU A 319 -9.93 9.53 0.33
N MET A 320 -10.21 10.53 1.17
CA MET A 320 -10.34 11.91 0.73
C MET A 320 -9.03 12.45 0.14
N SER A 321 -7.89 12.02 0.68
CA SER A 321 -6.58 12.46 0.21
C SER A 321 -6.24 11.98 -1.20
N HIS A 322 -6.78 10.83 -1.63
CA HIS A 322 -6.56 10.29 -2.98
C HIS A 322 -7.15 11.12 -4.10
N PHE A 323 -8.27 11.83 -3.85
CA PHE A 323 -8.88 12.60 -4.93
C PHE A 323 -7.89 13.59 -5.54
N THR A 324 -7.73 13.53 -6.86
CA THR A 324 -6.87 14.44 -7.63
C THR A 324 -7.23 15.91 -7.37
N ALA A 325 -8.53 16.18 -7.11
CA ALA A 325 -9.04 17.51 -6.76
C ALA A 325 -8.72 17.94 -5.31
N VAL A 326 -8.15 17.06 -4.48
CA VAL A 326 -7.84 17.31 -3.06
C VAL A 326 -6.33 17.28 -2.83
N ALA A 327 -5.74 16.11 -2.65
CA ALA A 327 -4.30 15.99 -2.41
C ALA A 327 -3.60 15.09 -3.43
N GLY A 328 -4.34 14.23 -4.15
CA GLY A 328 -3.80 13.35 -5.18
C GLY A 328 -2.75 12.37 -4.64
N THR A 329 -2.96 11.90 -3.40
CA THR A 329 -2.05 10.92 -2.80
C THR A 329 -2.18 9.55 -3.44
N ASP A 330 -1.14 8.74 -3.28
CA ASP A 330 -1.05 7.35 -3.74
C ASP A 330 -0.95 6.41 -2.53
N ASP A 331 -0.90 5.10 -2.78
CA ASP A 331 -0.69 4.05 -1.77
C ASP A 331 0.71 3.47 -1.91
N HIS A 332 1.68 4.11 -1.26
CA HIS A 332 3.07 3.65 -1.23
C HIS A 332 3.33 2.65 -0.10
N ALA A 333 2.62 2.78 1.01
CA ALA A 333 2.80 1.94 2.19
C ALA A 333 1.52 1.88 3.01
N TYR A 334 1.18 0.70 3.52
CA TYR A 334 0.04 0.46 4.41
C TYR A 334 0.48 0.15 5.84
N GLY A 335 -0.26 0.68 6.81
CA GLY A 335 -0.06 0.46 8.24
C GLY A 335 1.03 1.36 8.86
N GLN A 336 0.88 1.67 10.14
CA GLN A 336 1.74 2.61 10.87
C GLN A 336 3.24 2.31 10.76
N THR A 337 3.63 1.03 10.85
CA THR A 337 5.04 0.63 10.79
C THR A 337 5.65 0.97 9.43
N ASN A 338 4.94 0.65 8.35
CA ASN A 338 5.43 0.91 7.00
C ASN A 338 5.37 2.40 6.65
N ALA A 339 4.33 3.12 7.07
CA ALA A 339 4.22 4.57 6.89
C ALA A 339 5.37 5.33 7.61
N LYS A 340 5.74 4.92 8.83
CA LYS A 340 6.92 5.47 9.55
C LYS A 340 8.23 5.14 8.83
N SER A 341 8.37 3.92 8.34
CA SER A 341 9.56 3.51 7.56
C SER A 341 9.67 4.31 6.27
N LEU A 342 8.54 4.55 5.59
CA LEU A 342 8.48 5.39 4.39
C LEU A 342 8.87 6.84 4.68
N ALA A 343 8.39 7.40 5.80
CA ALA A 343 8.75 8.76 6.23
C ALA A 343 10.27 8.91 6.43
N ILE A 344 10.95 7.88 6.95
CA ILE A 344 12.40 7.88 7.14
C ILE A 344 13.13 7.72 5.80
N SER A 345 12.71 6.78 4.96
CA SER A 345 13.42 6.41 3.73
C SER A 345 13.13 7.33 2.56
N SER A 346 11.91 7.87 2.46
CA SER A 346 11.47 8.72 1.36
C SER A 346 10.41 9.74 1.81
N PRO A 347 10.80 10.88 2.41
CA PRO A 347 9.86 11.93 2.84
C PRO A 347 8.94 12.42 1.72
N THR A 348 9.40 12.42 0.48
CA THR A 348 8.58 12.82 -0.69
C THR A 348 7.46 11.82 -0.94
N GLN A 349 7.74 10.52 -0.86
CA GLN A 349 6.69 9.51 -0.98
C GLN A 349 5.77 9.50 0.24
N ALA A 350 6.28 9.77 1.45
CA ALA A 350 5.45 9.89 2.64
C ALA A 350 4.42 11.04 2.53
N LEU A 351 4.81 12.17 1.92
CA LEU A 351 3.89 13.27 1.60
C LEU A 351 2.88 12.93 0.48
N ASN A 352 3.14 11.89 -0.29
CA ASN A 352 2.25 11.37 -1.33
C ASN A 352 1.58 10.05 -0.91
N ASN A 353 1.65 9.66 0.36
CA ASN A 353 1.05 8.43 0.86
C ASN A 353 -0.18 8.70 1.73
N ALA A 354 -1.31 8.10 1.38
CA ALA A 354 -2.57 8.33 2.05
C ALA A 354 -2.55 7.88 3.53
N ASP A 355 -1.92 6.74 3.85
CA ASP A 355 -1.74 6.28 5.23
C ASP A 355 -0.93 7.26 6.10
N ASN A 356 0.07 7.96 5.53
CA ASN A 356 0.80 8.98 6.28
C ASN A 356 -0.09 10.17 6.65
N HIS A 357 -1.04 10.55 5.79
CA HIS A 357 -2.04 11.58 6.08
C HIS A 357 -3.03 11.10 7.14
N GLU A 358 -3.52 9.88 7.01
CA GLU A 358 -4.41 9.25 8.01
C GLU A 358 -3.77 9.25 9.40
N TYR A 359 -2.57 8.68 9.54
CA TYR A 359 -1.92 8.57 10.85
C TYR A 359 -1.45 9.90 11.42
N PHE A 360 -1.09 10.85 10.58
CA PHE A 360 -0.86 12.22 11.02
C PHE A 360 -2.13 12.83 11.62
N ALA A 361 -3.28 12.60 11.01
CA ALA A 361 -4.56 13.12 11.45
C ALA A 361 -5.07 12.43 12.72
N GLU A 362 -5.01 11.11 12.77
CA GLU A 362 -5.38 10.32 13.94
C GLU A 362 -4.53 10.66 15.17
N ASN A 363 -3.26 10.97 14.94
CA ASN A 363 -2.28 11.33 15.97
C ASN A 363 -2.32 10.36 17.18
N THR A 364 -2.30 9.07 16.89
CA THR A 364 -2.35 7.99 17.89
C THR A 364 -1.12 7.08 17.74
N PRO A 365 -0.20 7.01 18.74
CA PRO A 365 -0.24 7.79 20.00
C PRO A 365 -0.07 9.30 19.76
N PHE A 366 -0.56 10.10 20.70
CA PHE A 366 -0.49 11.56 20.62
C PHE A 366 0.96 12.06 20.56
N LEU A 367 1.25 12.88 19.57
CA LEU A 367 2.55 13.55 19.35
C LEU A 367 2.32 15.07 19.18
N GLN A 368 3.28 15.85 19.67
CA GLN A 368 3.32 17.31 19.48
C GLN A 368 4.32 17.75 18.42
#